data_862a20d713e9e56882356340931d031a
#
_entry.id   862a20d713e9e56882356340931d031a
#
_cell.length_a   1.000
_cell.length_b   1.000
_cell.length_c   1.000
_cell.angle_alpha   90.00
_cell.angle_beta   90.00
_cell.angle_gamma   90.00
#
_symmetry.space_group_name_H-M   'P 1'
#
loop_
_entity.id
_entity.type
_entity.pdbx_description
1 polymer ?
#
loop_
_entity_poly.entity_id
_entity_poly.type
_entity_poly.pdbx_seq_one_letter_code
_entity_poly.pdbx_strand_id
1 'polypeptide(L)'
;MTTTVQLPDDPIISLVGAGTIGMAWAVVFSTGGMRVKLYDSQPGALETTLAKARARLGDLARHGLIPQDGGVEDAMALIEPVTDLGEALDGASLIQENVPEFVDLKRDLLAQVAELAPENCAIASSTSFIEPSRIFDHVKGRERCLVLHPGNPPFLIRVVEVVPAPFTSQEAVDIGAGLMARAGMTPVHVNKEVEGFVLNRLQGALLREAYCLVRDGVTSVEDIDRIVRDGLGFRWSLIGPFESVDLGT
;
A
#
# COMPACT_ATOMS: atom_id res chain seq x y z
N MET A 1 2.05 -26.56 13.27
CA MET A 1 2.52 -26.71 11.87
C MET A 1 1.97 -25.51 11.13
N THR A 2 2.78 -24.53 10.82
CA THR A 2 2.39 -23.39 10.01
C THR A 2 2.23 -23.88 8.58
N THR A 3 1.00 -24.01 8.13
CA THR A 3 0.70 -24.30 6.73
C THR A 3 1.14 -23.07 5.94
N THR A 4 2.22 -23.16 5.18
CA THR A 4 2.65 -22.08 4.29
C THR A 4 1.58 -21.92 3.22
N VAL A 5 0.92 -20.77 3.16
CA VAL A 5 -0.07 -20.47 2.13
C VAL A 5 0.64 -20.46 0.78
N GLN A 6 0.13 -21.26 -0.15
CA GLN A 6 0.66 -21.28 -1.51
C GLN A 6 0.06 -20.13 -2.31
N LEU A 7 0.88 -19.16 -2.67
CA LEU A 7 0.46 -18.07 -3.54
C LEU A 7 0.24 -18.57 -4.97
N PRO A 8 -0.71 -17.98 -5.73
CA PRO A 8 -0.89 -18.32 -7.14
C PRO A 8 0.38 -18.00 -7.96
N ASP A 9 0.68 -18.85 -8.94
CA ASP A 9 1.84 -18.63 -9.82
C ASP A 9 1.69 -17.37 -10.67
N ASP A 10 0.47 -17.07 -11.14
CA ASP A 10 0.12 -15.89 -11.94
C ASP A 10 -1.02 -15.11 -11.26
N PRO A 11 -0.73 -14.32 -10.21
CA PRO A 11 -1.75 -13.59 -9.47
C PRO A 11 -2.31 -12.42 -10.27
N ILE A 12 -3.62 -12.21 -10.14
CA ILE A 12 -4.30 -11.00 -10.61
C ILE A 12 -4.53 -10.08 -9.41
N ILE A 13 -4.07 -8.84 -9.53
CA ILE A 13 -4.29 -7.80 -8.54
C ILE A 13 -5.38 -6.87 -9.04
N SER A 14 -6.49 -6.80 -8.33
CA SER A 14 -7.56 -5.87 -8.63
C SER A 14 -7.40 -4.59 -7.82
N LEU A 15 -7.28 -3.45 -8.51
CA LEU A 15 -7.18 -2.13 -7.90
C LEU A 15 -8.51 -1.40 -8.07
N VAL A 16 -9.18 -1.12 -6.96
CA VAL A 16 -10.46 -0.40 -6.93
C VAL A 16 -10.22 1.04 -6.49
N GLY A 17 -10.39 1.98 -7.42
CA GLY A 17 -10.01 3.39 -7.28
C GLY A 17 -8.71 3.70 -8.00
N ALA A 18 -8.80 4.52 -9.07
CA ALA A 18 -7.70 4.92 -9.95
C ALA A 18 -7.12 6.30 -9.58
N GLY A 19 -7.16 6.67 -8.30
CA GLY A 19 -6.52 7.88 -7.77
C GLY A 19 -5.00 7.78 -7.70
N THR A 20 -4.38 8.69 -6.95
CA THR A 20 -2.91 8.75 -6.81
C THR A 20 -2.33 7.45 -6.24
N ILE A 21 -2.98 6.85 -5.23
CA ILE A 21 -2.53 5.60 -4.61
C ILE A 21 -2.81 4.40 -5.51
N GLY A 22 -3.98 4.33 -6.16
CA GLY A 22 -4.27 3.27 -7.13
C GLY A 22 -3.30 3.27 -8.30
N MET A 23 -2.95 4.45 -8.84
CA MET A 23 -1.89 4.60 -9.85
C MET A 23 -0.54 4.08 -9.34
N ALA A 24 -0.17 4.44 -8.12
CA ALA A 24 1.11 4.04 -7.54
C ALA A 24 1.17 2.52 -7.30
N TRP A 25 0.08 1.89 -6.87
CA TRP A 25 -0.04 0.44 -6.78
C TRP A 25 0.02 -0.24 -8.14
N ALA A 26 -0.63 0.34 -9.17
CA ALA A 26 -0.53 -0.20 -10.53
C ALA A 26 0.93 -0.26 -11.01
N VAL A 27 1.72 0.79 -10.73
CA VAL A 27 3.17 0.81 -11.00
C VAL A 27 3.91 -0.25 -10.20
N VAL A 28 3.63 -0.39 -8.90
CA VAL A 28 4.32 -1.37 -8.03
C VAL A 28 4.06 -2.81 -8.50
N PHE A 29 2.80 -3.18 -8.69
CA PHE A 29 2.46 -4.56 -9.04
C PHE A 29 2.88 -4.91 -10.47
N SER A 30 2.74 -4.00 -11.43
CA SER A 30 3.17 -4.24 -12.81
C SER A 30 4.69 -4.35 -12.94
N THR A 31 5.46 -3.52 -12.24
CA THR A 31 6.93 -3.67 -12.19
C THR A 31 7.38 -4.91 -11.43
N GLY A 32 6.54 -5.45 -10.54
CA GLY A 32 6.70 -6.75 -9.90
C GLY A 32 6.28 -7.95 -10.76
N GLY A 33 5.91 -7.72 -12.03
CA GLY A 33 5.53 -8.77 -12.99
C GLY A 33 4.14 -9.36 -12.75
N MET A 34 3.24 -8.66 -12.06
CA MET A 34 1.88 -9.12 -11.78
C MET A 34 0.85 -8.42 -12.67
N ARG A 35 -0.17 -9.16 -13.08
CA ARG A 35 -1.30 -8.61 -13.83
C ARG A 35 -2.16 -7.75 -12.90
N VAL A 36 -2.55 -6.57 -13.41
CA VAL A 36 -3.34 -5.57 -12.68
C VAL A 36 -4.61 -5.28 -13.45
N LYS A 37 -5.76 -5.45 -12.83
CA LYS A 37 -7.03 -4.92 -13.29
C LYS A 37 -7.30 -3.61 -12.53
N LEU A 38 -7.37 -2.49 -13.25
CA LEU A 38 -7.56 -1.18 -12.66
C LEU A 38 -8.98 -0.67 -12.95
N TYR A 39 -9.75 -0.43 -11.90
CA TYR A 39 -11.13 0.04 -11.95
C TYR A 39 -11.31 1.39 -11.27
N ASP A 40 -12.15 2.23 -11.89
CA ASP A 40 -12.70 3.44 -11.26
C ASP A 40 -14.09 3.73 -11.82
N SER A 41 -14.99 4.20 -10.96
CA SER A 41 -16.36 4.57 -11.33
C SER A 41 -16.45 5.94 -12.02
N GLN A 42 -15.40 6.77 -11.95
CA GLN A 42 -15.41 8.11 -12.50
C GLN A 42 -15.00 8.11 -13.99
N PRO A 43 -15.79 8.71 -14.88
CA PRO A 43 -15.43 8.82 -16.30
C PRO A 43 -14.08 9.51 -16.49
N GLY A 44 -13.23 8.93 -17.35
CA GLY A 44 -11.91 9.48 -17.68
C GLY A 44 -10.81 9.28 -16.62
N ALA A 45 -11.15 8.74 -15.44
CA ALA A 45 -10.16 8.47 -14.40
C ALA A 45 -9.12 7.45 -14.86
N LEU A 46 -9.54 6.37 -15.50
CA LEU A 46 -8.67 5.30 -16.00
C LEU A 46 -7.67 5.83 -17.03
N GLU A 47 -8.13 6.59 -18.04
CA GLU A 47 -7.25 7.18 -19.05
C GLU A 47 -6.20 8.10 -18.43
N THR A 48 -6.64 9.00 -17.54
CA THR A 48 -5.75 9.91 -16.81
C THR A 48 -4.72 9.13 -15.99
N THR A 49 -5.12 8.06 -15.35
CA THR A 49 -4.26 7.26 -14.49
C THR A 49 -3.26 6.45 -15.29
N LEU A 50 -3.65 5.87 -16.43
CA LEU A 50 -2.73 5.17 -17.33
C LEU A 50 -1.65 6.11 -17.88
N ALA A 51 -2.03 7.34 -18.27
CA ALA A 51 -1.06 8.35 -18.71
C ALA A 51 -0.06 8.70 -17.60
N LYS A 52 -0.53 8.89 -16.35
CA LYS A 52 0.33 9.14 -15.19
C LYS A 52 1.22 7.94 -14.84
N ALA A 53 0.69 6.71 -14.89
CA ALA A 53 1.46 5.49 -14.66
C ALA A 53 2.59 5.35 -15.67
N ARG A 54 2.33 5.56 -16.97
CA ARG A 54 3.34 5.55 -18.03
C ARG A 54 4.42 6.60 -17.80
N ALA A 55 4.04 7.83 -17.44
CA ALA A 55 5.00 8.88 -17.12
C ALA A 55 5.89 8.49 -15.91
N ARG A 56 5.30 7.90 -14.88
CA ARG A 56 6.03 7.46 -13.68
C ARG A 56 6.96 6.29 -13.99
N LEU A 57 6.54 5.31 -14.78
CA LEU A 57 7.39 4.23 -15.26
C LEU A 57 8.57 4.78 -16.07
N GLY A 58 8.35 5.78 -16.92
CA GLY A 58 9.42 6.48 -17.65
C GLY A 58 10.42 7.16 -16.72
N ASP A 59 9.94 7.77 -15.61
CA ASP A 59 10.82 8.34 -14.58
C ASP A 59 11.67 7.23 -13.92
N LEU A 60 11.05 6.13 -13.53
CA LEU A 60 11.75 5.00 -12.90
C LEU A 60 12.81 4.39 -13.83
N ALA A 61 12.50 4.22 -15.13
CA ALA A 61 13.44 3.74 -16.13
C ALA A 61 14.65 4.69 -16.28
N ARG A 62 14.40 6.00 -16.39
CA ARG A 62 15.48 7.01 -16.50
C ARG A 62 16.44 7.00 -15.30
N HIS A 63 15.94 6.62 -14.12
CA HIS A 63 16.74 6.53 -12.89
C HIS A 63 17.28 5.12 -12.62
N GLY A 64 17.13 4.16 -13.55
CA GLY A 64 17.65 2.79 -13.41
C GLY A 64 16.93 1.94 -12.36
N LEU A 65 15.70 2.33 -11.97
CA LEU A 65 14.90 1.60 -10.98
C LEU A 65 14.05 0.49 -11.61
N ILE A 66 13.90 0.51 -12.92
CA ILE A 66 13.38 -0.57 -13.77
C ILE A 66 14.22 -0.62 -15.04
N PRO A 67 14.21 -1.73 -15.82
CA PRO A 67 14.93 -1.83 -17.09
C PRO A 67 14.57 -0.68 -18.04
N GLN A 68 15.59 -0.11 -18.72
CA GLN A 68 15.36 0.97 -19.69
C GLN A 68 14.77 0.43 -21.00
N ASP A 69 15.26 -0.73 -21.45
CA ASP A 69 14.76 -1.41 -22.63
C ASP A 69 13.58 -2.31 -22.26
N GLY A 70 12.41 -2.03 -22.82
CA GLY A 70 11.19 -2.79 -22.61
C GLY A 70 10.46 -2.52 -21.29
N GLY A 71 11.13 -2.15 -20.22
CA GLY A 71 10.56 -2.11 -18.88
C GLY A 71 9.30 -1.27 -18.69
N VAL A 72 9.16 -0.15 -19.44
CA VAL A 72 7.94 0.67 -19.41
C VAL A 72 6.80 -0.03 -20.13
N GLU A 73 7.04 -0.54 -21.33
CA GLU A 73 5.99 -1.17 -22.14
C GLU A 73 5.57 -2.52 -21.55
N ASP A 74 6.50 -3.30 -21.04
CA ASP A 74 6.22 -4.56 -20.34
C ASP A 74 5.35 -4.34 -19.11
N ALA A 75 5.68 -3.33 -18.27
CA ALA A 75 4.87 -2.99 -17.12
C ALA A 75 3.49 -2.45 -17.52
N MET A 76 3.41 -1.59 -18.54
CA MET A 76 2.13 -1.06 -19.03
C MET A 76 1.23 -2.15 -19.63
N ALA A 77 1.80 -3.16 -20.28
CA ALA A 77 1.05 -4.29 -20.84
C ALA A 77 0.38 -5.16 -19.77
N LEU A 78 0.85 -5.09 -18.52
CA LEU A 78 0.26 -5.79 -17.37
C LEU A 78 -0.88 -5.02 -16.71
N ILE A 79 -1.14 -3.76 -17.09
CA ILE A 79 -2.20 -2.91 -16.51
C ILE A 79 -3.39 -2.87 -17.46
N GLU A 80 -4.47 -3.54 -17.09
CA GLU A 80 -5.73 -3.60 -17.81
C GLU A 80 -6.74 -2.63 -17.17
N PRO A 81 -7.20 -1.58 -17.88
CA PRO A 81 -8.30 -0.74 -17.42
C PRO A 81 -9.63 -1.49 -17.58
N VAL A 82 -10.45 -1.52 -16.53
CA VAL A 82 -11.75 -2.19 -16.52
C VAL A 82 -12.83 -1.22 -16.04
N THR A 83 -13.97 -1.18 -16.71
CA THR A 83 -15.07 -0.24 -16.42
C THR A 83 -16.23 -0.86 -15.62
N ASP A 84 -16.28 -2.18 -15.52
CA ASP A 84 -17.24 -2.92 -14.70
C ASP A 84 -16.56 -3.46 -13.43
N LEU A 85 -17.19 -3.27 -12.28
CA LEU A 85 -16.63 -3.70 -11.01
C LEU A 85 -16.52 -5.23 -10.92
N GLY A 86 -17.54 -5.97 -11.37
CA GLY A 86 -17.52 -7.43 -11.33
C GLY A 86 -16.40 -8.02 -12.19
N GLU A 87 -16.22 -7.46 -13.40
CA GLU A 87 -15.12 -7.85 -14.29
C GLU A 87 -13.75 -7.52 -13.68
N ALA A 88 -13.63 -6.39 -13.01
CA ALA A 88 -12.39 -6.00 -12.33
C ALA A 88 -12.02 -6.98 -11.22
N LEU A 89 -12.99 -7.53 -10.50
CA LEU A 89 -12.78 -8.44 -9.37
C LEU A 89 -12.64 -9.90 -9.79
N ASP A 90 -13.06 -10.25 -11.00
CA ASP A 90 -13.03 -11.63 -11.48
C ASP A 90 -11.60 -12.19 -11.53
N GLY A 91 -11.40 -13.35 -10.90
CA GLY A 91 -10.11 -14.03 -10.80
C GLY A 91 -9.07 -13.35 -9.92
N ALA A 92 -9.43 -12.30 -9.17
CA ALA A 92 -8.50 -11.59 -8.30
C ALA A 92 -7.93 -12.49 -7.19
N SER A 93 -6.62 -12.40 -6.99
CA SER A 93 -5.90 -13.00 -5.85
C SER A 93 -5.82 -12.03 -4.67
N LEU A 94 -5.75 -10.73 -4.98
CA LEU A 94 -5.79 -9.62 -4.03
C LEU A 94 -6.61 -8.49 -4.62
N ILE A 95 -7.49 -7.92 -3.83
CA ILE A 95 -8.21 -6.69 -4.13
C ILE A 95 -7.66 -5.59 -3.22
N GLN A 96 -7.21 -4.48 -3.80
CA GLN A 96 -6.69 -3.32 -3.07
C GLN A 96 -7.59 -2.11 -3.33
N GLU A 97 -8.34 -1.69 -2.32
CA GLU A 97 -9.22 -0.52 -2.36
C GLU A 97 -8.42 0.76 -2.12
N ASN A 98 -8.64 1.79 -2.96
CA ASN A 98 -7.92 3.05 -2.98
C ASN A 98 -8.84 4.27 -3.14
N VAL A 99 -10.11 4.16 -2.74
CA VAL A 99 -11.06 5.29 -2.82
C VAL A 99 -10.79 6.33 -1.71
N PRO A 100 -11.37 7.53 -1.80
CA PRO A 100 -11.17 8.58 -0.78
C PRO A 100 -11.44 8.14 0.65
N GLU A 101 -10.76 8.79 1.61
CA GLU A 101 -10.68 8.41 3.03
C GLU A 101 -11.95 8.79 3.81
N PHE A 102 -13.11 8.27 3.37
CA PHE A 102 -14.42 8.43 4.02
C PHE A 102 -14.93 7.06 4.47
N VAL A 103 -15.18 6.91 5.77
CA VAL A 103 -15.60 5.63 6.38
C VAL A 103 -16.82 5.05 5.68
N ASP A 104 -17.90 5.83 5.51
CA ASP A 104 -19.14 5.36 4.94
C ASP A 104 -18.97 4.93 3.47
N LEU A 105 -18.22 5.71 2.67
CA LEU A 105 -17.90 5.36 1.28
C LEU A 105 -17.16 4.03 1.20
N LYS A 106 -16.14 3.83 2.06
CA LYS A 106 -15.37 2.58 2.10
C LYS A 106 -16.24 1.41 2.54
N ARG A 107 -17.08 1.59 3.56
CA ARG A 107 -18.00 0.56 4.05
C ARG A 107 -18.94 0.07 2.96
N ASP A 108 -19.61 1.00 2.27
CA ASP A 108 -20.57 0.68 1.21
C ASP A 108 -19.90 -0.03 0.02
N LEU A 109 -18.74 0.46 -0.41
CA LEU A 109 -17.99 -0.15 -1.50
C LEU A 109 -17.43 -1.52 -1.12
N LEU A 110 -16.84 -1.66 0.07
CA LEU A 110 -16.21 -2.92 0.50
C LEU A 110 -17.24 -4.03 0.73
N ALA A 111 -18.48 -3.69 1.10
CA ALA A 111 -19.59 -4.66 1.12
C ALA A 111 -19.89 -5.20 -0.28
N GLN A 112 -20.00 -4.31 -1.29
CA GLN A 112 -20.21 -4.70 -2.70
C GLN A 112 -19.03 -5.52 -3.24
N VAL A 113 -17.80 -5.09 -2.97
CA VAL A 113 -16.59 -5.81 -3.36
C VAL A 113 -16.58 -7.22 -2.79
N ALA A 114 -16.91 -7.39 -1.51
CA ALA A 114 -16.89 -8.70 -0.85
C ALA A 114 -17.96 -9.68 -1.38
N GLU A 115 -19.08 -9.18 -1.89
CA GLU A 115 -20.11 -10.00 -2.52
C GLU A 115 -19.69 -10.53 -3.90
N LEU A 116 -18.86 -9.77 -4.62
CA LEU A 116 -18.43 -10.09 -5.99
C LEU A 116 -17.07 -10.77 -6.04
N ALA A 117 -16.24 -10.60 -5.00
CA ALA A 117 -14.88 -11.11 -4.96
C ALA A 117 -14.82 -12.65 -4.88
N PRO A 118 -13.81 -13.30 -5.51
CA PRO A 118 -13.54 -14.71 -5.34
C PRO A 118 -13.37 -15.10 -3.86
N GLU A 119 -13.81 -16.29 -3.47
CA GLU A 119 -13.77 -16.75 -2.06
C GLU A 119 -12.35 -16.79 -1.48
N ASN A 120 -11.35 -17.14 -2.28
CA ASN A 120 -9.94 -17.27 -1.87
C ASN A 120 -9.13 -15.97 -2.06
N CYS A 121 -9.81 -14.84 -2.28
CA CYS A 121 -9.17 -13.54 -2.48
C CYS A 121 -9.02 -12.79 -1.16
N ALA A 122 -7.85 -12.23 -0.89
CA ALA A 122 -7.70 -11.24 0.18
C ALA A 122 -8.26 -9.88 -0.27
N ILE A 123 -8.99 -9.20 0.61
CA ILE A 123 -9.56 -7.86 0.37
C ILE A 123 -8.88 -6.86 1.28
N ALA A 124 -8.17 -5.92 0.70
CA ALA A 124 -7.40 -4.94 1.43
C ALA A 124 -7.84 -3.50 1.14
N SER A 125 -7.66 -2.63 2.12
CA SER A 125 -7.79 -1.17 1.96
C SER A 125 -6.43 -0.50 2.09
N SER A 126 -6.20 0.55 1.30
CA SER A 126 -5.04 1.44 1.42
C SER A 126 -5.26 2.58 2.40
N THR A 127 -6.28 2.52 3.25
CA THR A 127 -6.53 3.56 4.26
C THR A 127 -5.26 3.84 5.05
N SER A 128 -5.01 5.13 5.29
CA SER A 128 -3.81 5.58 6.02
C SER A 128 -4.03 5.71 7.52
N PHE A 129 -5.29 5.68 7.97
CA PHE A 129 -5.62 6.07 9.33
C PHE A 129 -6.75 5.26 10.00
N ILE A 130 -7.68 4.72 9.20
CA ILE A 130 -8.89 4.05 9.72
C ILE A 130 -8.55 2.61 10.07
N GLU A 131 -8.85 2.19 11.31
CA GLU A 131 -8.70 0.81 11.71
C GLU A 131 -9.54 -0.13 10.83
N PRO A 132 -8.99 -1.29 10.40
CA PRO A 132 -9.71 -2.22 9.53
C PRO A 132 -11.05 -2.67 10.11
N SER A 133 -11.19 -2.83 11.42
CA SER A 133 -12.46 -3.19 12.04
C SER A 133 -13.57 -2.18 11.76
N ARG A 134 -13.26 -0.89 11.60
CA ARG A 134 -14.26 0.17 11.34
C ARG A 134 -14.85 0.14 9.94
N ILE A 135 -14.13 -0.42 8.98
CA ILE A 135 -14.56 -0.48 7.57
C ILE A 135 -14.97 -1.88 7.12
N PHE A 136 -14.60 -2.94 7.86
CA PHE A 136 -14.87 -4.32 7.49
C PHE A 136 -15.78 -5.11 8.45
N ASP A 137 -16.21 -4.58 9.60
CA ASP A 137 -16.97 -5.31 10.63
C ASP A 137 -18.30 -5.90 10.12
N HIS A 138 -18.93 -5.25 9.16
CA HIS A 138 -20.22 -5.60 8.55
C HIS A 138 -20.09 -6.44 7.28
N VAL A 139 -18.86 -6.63 6.77
CA VAL A 139 -18.61 -7.30 5.49
C VAL A 139 -18.76 -8.81 5.64
N LYS A 140 -19.47 -9.45 4.71
CA LYS A 140 -19.54 -10.92 4.63
C LYS A 140 -18.17 -11.48 4.22
N GLY A 141 -17.66 -12.48 4.94
CA GLY A 141 -16.31 -13.02 4.69
C GLY A 141 -15.21 -12.05 5.18
N ARG A 142 -15.50 -11.26 6.22
CA ARG A 142 -14.57 -10.27 6.81
C ARG A 142 -13.25 -10.86 7.32
N GLU A 143 -13.20 -12.18 7.52
CA GLU A 143 -11.98 -12.91 7.89
C GLU A 143 -10.89 -12.84 6.82
N ARG A 144 -11.24 -12.50 5.56
CA ARG A 144 -10.29 -12.27 4.46
C ARG A 144 -9.93 -10.79 4.24
N CYS A 145 -10.41 -9.91 5.13
CA CYS A 145 -10.24 -8.46 5.01
C CYS A 145 -9.16 -7.94 5.95
N LEU A 146 -8.33 -7.00 5.45
CA LEU A 146 -7.25 -6.37 6.20
C LEU A 146 -6.93 -4.98 5.63
N VAL A 147 -6.00 -4.26 6.26
CA VAL A 147 -5.38 -3.07 5.67
C VAL A 147 -3.97 -3.41 5.19
N LEU A 148 -3.62 -2.96 3.99
CA LEU A 148 -2.26 -2.96 3.44
C LEU A 148 -1.90 -1.51 3.14
N HIS A 149 -1.34 -0.84 4.15
CA HIS A 149 -1.05 0.59 4.12
C HIS A 149 0.36 0.85 3.57
N PRO A 150 0.50 1.52 2.41
CA PRO A 150 1.81 1.80 1.83
C PRO A 150 2.51 3.00 2.46
N GLY A 151 3.85 2.96 2.51
CA GLY A 151 4.64 4.19 2.50
C GLY A 151 4.44 4.92 1.18
N ASN A 152 4.21 6.24 1.21
CA ASN A 152 3.89 7.03 0.01
C ASN A 152 5.10 7.87 -0.44
N PRO A 153 5.54 7.79 -1.71
CA PRO A 153 5.00 6.95 -2.80
C PRO A 153 5.54 5.51 -2.78
N PRO A 154 4.67 4.48 -2.92
CA PRO A 154 5.05 3.08 -2.71
C PRO A 154 6.06 2.52 -3.72
N PHE A 155 6.16 3.09 -4.91
CA PHE A 155 7.19 2.71 -5.89
C PHE A 155 8.61 3.19 -5.52
N LEU A 156 8.76 4.04 -4.49
CA LEU A 156 10.05 4.48 -3.93
C LEU A 156 10.21 4.03 -2.48
N ILE A 157 9.18 4.24 -1.64
CA ILE A 157 9.16 3.85 -0.23
C ILE A 157 8.55 2.46 -0.15
N ARG A 158 9.41 1.43 -0.20
CA ARG A 158 9.01 0.02 -0.36
C ARG A 158 8.51 -0.64 0.92
N VAL A 159 7.92 0.10 1.85
CA VAL A 159 7.31 -0.44 3.07
C VAL A 159 5.80 -0.50 2.94
N VAL A 160 5.20 -1.57 3.43
CA VAL A 160 3.74 -1.73 3.55
C VAL A 160 3.39 -2.30 4.92
N GLU A 161 2.53 -1.63 5.66
CA GLU A 161 2.01 -2.11 6.93
C GLU A 161 0.87 -3.10 6.67
N VAL A 162 1.01 -4.29 7.21
CA VAL A 162 0.00 -5.35 7.17
C VAL A 162 -0.77 -5.29 8.47
N VAL A 163 -1.99 -4.77 8.42
CA VAL A 163 -2.81 -4.48 9.61
C VAL A 163 -4.07 -5.35 9.60
N PRO A 164 -4.11 -6.46 10.35
CA PRO A 164 -5.31 -7.26 10.51
C PRO A 164 -6.32 -6.59 11.45
N ALA A 165 -7.61 -6.83 11.22
CA ALA A 165 -8.64 -6.66 12.24
C ALA A 165 -8.66 -7.87 13.19
N PRO A 166 -9.35 -7.79 14.34
CA PRO A 166 -9.46 -8.94 15.27
C PRO A 166 -10.09 -10.20 14.67
N PHE A 167 -10.81 -10.06 13.57
CA PHE A 167 -11.47 -11.16 12.84
C PHE A 167 -10.71 -11.62 11.59
N THR A 168 -9.64 -10.94 11.20
CA THR A 168 -8.84 -11.30 10.02
C THR A 168 -8.14 -12.65 10.23
N SER A 169 -8.26 -13.54 9.26
CA SER A 169 -7.58 -14.83 9.30
C SER A 169 -6.07 -14.70 9.02
N GLN A 170 -5.29 -15.63 9.55
CA GLN A 170 -3.86 -15.70 9.26
C GLN A 170 -3.61 -15.94 7.75
N GLU A 171 -4.48 -16.70 7.09
CA GLU A 171 -4.40 -16.95 5.66
C GLU A 171 -4.49 -15.64 4.85
N ALA A 172 -5.42 -14.75 5.16
CA ALA A 172 -5.55 -13.45 4.51
C ALA A 172 -4.31 -12.57 4.74
N VAL A 173 -3.75 -12.59 5.94
CA VAL A 173 -2.48 -11.91 6.27
C VAL A 173 -1.34 -12.46 5.43
N ASP A 174 -1.22 -13.79 5.32
CA ASP A 174 -0.13 -14.45 4.59
C ASP A 174 -0.25 -14.21 3.07
N ILE A 175 -1.47 -14.23 2.51
CA ILE A 175 -1.72 -13.88 1.10
C ILE A 175 -1.33 -12.42 0.84
N GLY A 176 -1.84 -11.48 1.64
CA GLY A 176 -1.57 -10.07 1.48
C GLY A 176 -0.08 -9.74 1.59
N ALA A 177 0.57 -10.19 2.66
CA ALA A 177 2.00 -10.00 2.88
C ALA A 177 2.86 -10.66 1.79
N GLY A 178 2.51 -11.89 1.39
CA GLY A 178 3.23 -12.63 0.37
C GLY A 178 3.17 -11.97 -1.01
N LEU A 179 1.99 -11.49 -1.43
CA LEU A 179 1.84 -10.77 -2.71
C LEU A 179 2.56 -9.41 -2.68
N MET A 180 2.53 -8.69 -1.55
CA MET A 180 3.32 -7.47 -1.39
C MET A 180 4.82 -7.74 -1.45
N ALA A 181 5.32 -8.79 -0.80
CA ALA A 181 6.73 -9.19 -0.88
C ALA A 181 7.13 -9.56 -2.31
N ARG A 182 6.28 -10.30 -3.04
CA ARG A 182 6.48 -10.62 -4.46
C ARG A 182 6.54 -9.37 -5.34
N ALA A 183 5.81 -8.31 -5.00
CA ALA A 183 5.87 -7.01 -5.67
C ALA A 183 7.14 -6.20 -5.33
N GLY A 184 8.06 -6.75 -4.54
CA GLY A 184 9.26 -6.06 -4.07
C GLY A 184 9.01 -5.05 -2.95
N MET A 185 7.87 -5.17 -2.25
CA MET A 185 7.61 -4.41 -1.02
C MET A 185 8.21 -5.12 0.20
N THR A 186 8.37 -4.39 1.29
CA THR A 186 8.74 -4.91 2.61
C THR A 186 7.50 -4.91 3.51
N PRO A 187 6.81 -6.05 3.69
CA PRO A 187 5.68 -6.14 4.60
C PRO A 187 6.14 -6.01 6.05
N VAL A 188 5.45 -5.15 6.80
CA VAL A 188 5.67 -4.96 8.24
C VAL A 188 4.37 -5.31 8.97
N HIS A 189 4.41 -6.33 9.82
CA HIS A 189 3.23 -6.79 10.53
C HIS A 189 2.89 -5.88 11.71
N VAL A 190 1.63 -5.44 11.77
CA VAL A 190 1.07 -4.69 12.88
C VAL A 190 0.19 -5.66 13.68
N ASN A 191 0.64 -6.06 14.86
CA ASN A 191 -0.01 -7.13 15.65
C ASN A 191 -1.39 -6.74 16.20
N LYS A 192 -1.68 -5.45 16.28
CA LYS A 192 -2.95 -4.91 16.78
C LYS A 192 -3.28 -3.64 16.01
N GLU A 193 -4.49 -3.57 15.46
CA GLU A 193 -4.99 -2.34 14.84
C GLU A 193 -4.96 -1.16 15.83
N VAL A 194 -4.57 -0.01 15.33
CA VAL A 194 -4.54 1.26 16.06
C VAL A 194 -4.65 2.38 15.03
N GLU A 195 -5.37 3.43 15.40
CA GLU A 195 -5.54 4.61 14.54
C GLU A 195 -4.19 5.18 14.09
N GLY A 196 -3.99 5.36 12.78
CA GLY A 196 -2.75 5.86 12.18
C GLY A 196 -1.60 4.87 12.14
N PHE A 197 -1.81 3.61 12.54
CA PHE A 197 -0.87 2.50 12.49
C PHE A 197 0.50 2.83 13.11
N VAL A 198 1.61 2.27 12.59
CA VAL A 198 2.95 2.52 13.16
C VAL A 198 3.65 3.67 12.44
N LEU A 199 3.65 3.66 11.10
CA LEU A 199 4.36 4.67 10.29
C LEU A 199 3.91 6.09 10.60
N ASN A 200 2.59 6.34 10.53
CA ASN A 200 2.04 7.68 10.79
C ASN A 200 2.20 8.11 12.25
N ARG A 201 2.16 7.18 13.19
CA ARG A 201 2.37 7.48 14.62
C ARG A 201 3.81 7.89 14.91
N LEU A 202 4.79 7.19 14.32
CA LEU A 202 6.21 7.56 14.44
C LEU A 202 6.50 8.91 13.77
N GLN A 203 5.98 9.11 12.56
CA GLN A 203 6.09 10.39 11.86
C GLN A 203 5.45 11.53 12.66
N GLY A 204 4.26 11.31 13.20
CA GLY A 204 3.55 12.29 14.03
C GLY A 204 4.28 12.61 15.33
N ALA A 205 4.93 11.64 15.96
CA ALA A 205 5.75 11.87 17.15
C ALA A 205 6.97 12.75 16.85
N LEU A 206 7.67 12.45 15.75
CA LEU A 206 8.81 13.24 15.27
C LEU A 206 8.38 14.68 14.94
N LEU A 207 7.30 14.84 14.16
CA LEU A 207 6.82 16.18 13.77
C LEU A 207 6.35 17.00 14.96
N ARG A 208 5.69 16.40 15.95
CA ARG A 208 5.26 17.10 17.16
C ARG A 208 6.45 17.69 17.91
N GLU A 209 7.52 16.92 18.09
CA GLU A 209 8.75 17.43 18.73
C GLU A 209 9.43 18.50 17.87
N ALA A 210 9.52 18.31 16.56
CA ALA A 210 10.09 19.29 15.63
C ALA A 210 9.36 20.64 15.73
N TYR A 211 8.02 20.64 15.76
CA TYR A 211 7.24 21.86 15.96
C TYR A 211 7.50 22.52 17.31
N CYS A 212 7.66 21.75 18.38
CA CYS A 212 7.99 22.28 19.70
C CYS A 212 9.36 22.98 19.70
N LEU A 213 10.38 22.35 19.12
CA LEU A 213 11.73 22.93 19.05
C LEU A 213 11.77 24.24 18.25
N VAL A 214 11.05 24.32 17.14
CA VAL A 214 10.95 25.57 16.35
C VAL A 214 10.16 26.62 17.11
N ARG A 215 9.00 26.28 17.68
CA ARG A 215 8.18 27.21 18.49
C ARG A 215 8.97 27.82 19.63
N ASP A 216 9.78 27.03 20.32
CA ASP A 216 10.55 27.45 21.50
C ASP A 216 11.86 28.13 21.11
N GLY A 217 12.12 28.37 19.82
CA GLY A 217 13.29 29.11 19.31
C GLY A 217 14.61 28.34 19.46
N VAL A 218 14.56 27.03 19.65
CA VAL A 218 15.77 26.22 19.81
C VAL A 218 16.53 26.09 18.49
N THR A 219 15.82 25.99 17.37
CA THR A 219 16.42 25.87 16.04
C THR A 219 15.43 26.29 14.93
N SER A 220 15.94 26.43 13.69
CA SER A 220 15.12 26.77 12.52
C SER A 220 14.44 25.54 11.92
N VAL A 221 13.41 25.76 11.07
CA VAL A 221 12.75 24.70 10.28
C VAL A 221 13.76 24.01 9.37
N GLU A 222 14.60 24.78 8.70
CA GLU A 222 15.61 24.31 7.77
C GLU A 222 16.65 23.41 8.46
N ASP A 223 17.03 23.72 9.69
CA ASP A 223 18.00 22.93 10.43
C ASP A 223 17.38 21.64 11.01
N ILE A 224 16.08 21.67 11.39
CA ILE A 224 15.34 20.43 11.70
C ILE A 224 15.34 19.49 10.48
N ASP A 225 15.01 20.00 9.30
CA ASP A 225 15.01 19.20 8.08
C ASP A 225 16.39 18.59 7.78
N ARG A 226 17.45 19.35 7.97
CA ARG A 226 18.84 18.86 7.81
C ARG A 226 19.17 17.77 8.82
N ILE A 227 18.87 17.98 10.12
CA ILE A 227 19.12 16.99 11.17
C ILE A 227 18.36 15.69 10.90
N VAL A 228 17.10 15.79 10.49
CA VAL A 228 16.30 14.59 10.19
C VAL A 228 16.80 13.91 8.92
N ARG A 229 17.00 14.62 7.81
CA ARG A 229 17.41 14.03 6.53
C ARG A 229 18.84 13.48 6.59
N ASP A 230 19.79 14.29 7.05
CA ASP A 230 21.22 13.99 6.94
C ASP A 230 21.78 13.30 8.21
N GLY A 231 21.01 13.30 9.30
CA GLY A 231 21.33 12.67 10.58
C GLY A 231 20.49 11.43 10.86
N LEU A 232 19.32 11.61 11.47
CA LEU A 232 18.47 10.51 11.92
C LEU A 232 18.00 9.63 10.78
N GLY A 233 17.49 10.22 9.70
CA GLY A 233 16.98 9.48 8.53
C GLY A 233 18.09 8.70 7.82
N PHE A 234 19.26 9.32 7.65
CA PHE A 234 20.43 8.62 7.08
C PHE A 234 20.86 7.46 7.94
N ARG A 235 20.96 7.62 9.27
CA ARG A 235 21.28 6.53 10.18
C ARG A 235 20.25 5.42 10.13
N TRP A 236 18.97 5.77 10.17
CA TRP A 236 17.86 4.80 10.18
C TRP A 236 17.60 4.13 8.83
N SER A 237 18.20 4.64 7.74
CA SER A 237 18.21 3.92 6.46
C SER A 237 19.18 2.71 6.46
N LEU A 238 20.13 2.69 7.40
CA LEU A 238 21.12 1.61 7.54
C LEU A 238 20.76 0.65 8.68
N ILE A 239 20.31 1.21 9.81
CA ILE A 239 19.95 0.46 11.04
C ILE A 239 18.70 1.07 11.67
N GLY A 240 17.83 0.22 12.23
CA GLY A 240 16.61 0.68 12.89
C GLY A 240 16.87 1.46 14.20
N PRO A 241 15.87 2.15 14.75
CA PRO A 241 16.05 2.96 15.96
C PRO A 241 16.49 2.14 17.19
N PHE A 242 15.98 0.92 17.37
CA PHE A 242 16.37 0.04 18.48
C PHE A 242 17.79 -0.49 18.30
N GLU A 243 18.15 -0.99 17.12
CA GLU A 243 19.51 -1.43 16.81
C GLU A 243 20.53 -0.31 17.00
N SER A 244 20.16 0.93 16.64
CA SER A 244 21.02 2.09 16.81
C SER A 244 21.30 2.45 18.28
N VAL A 245 20.37 2.15 19.19
CA VAL A 245 20.57 2.33 20.64
C VAL A 245 21.48 1.24 21.19
N ASP A 246 21.28 -0.02 20.78
CA ASP A 246 22.08 -1.16 21.23
C ASP A 246 23.57 -1.05 20.82
N LEU A 247 23.87 -0.43 19.66
CA LEU A 247 25.24 -0.17 19.23
C LEU A 247 25.93 0.96 20.00
N GLY A 248 25.17 1.78 20.71
CA GLY A 248 25.67 2.93 21.47
C GLY A 248 25.98 2.61 22.95
N THR A 249 25.68 1.39 23.38
CA THR A 249 26.00 0.86 24.73
C THR A 249 27.14 -0.15 24.66
#